data_1e82bf60547500bb09071b977836e7da
#
_entry.id   1e82bf60547500bb09071b977836e7da
#
_cell.length_a   1.000
_cell.length_b   1.000
_cell.length_c   1.000
_cell.angle_alpha   90.00
_cell.angle_beta   90.00
_cell.angle_gamma   90.00
#
_symmetry.space_group_name_H-M   'P 1'
#
loop_
_entity.id
_entity.type
_entity.pdbx_description
1 polymer ?
#
loop_
_entity_poly.entity_id
_entity_poly.type
_entity_poly.pdbx_seq_one_letter_code
_entity_poly.pdbx_strand_id
1 'polypeptide(L)'
;AGRSTESGIPDFRSPGGVWTRMQPIMFQDFLASEEKRIEACRRKIAVDAEIGGAQPNKGHKAIAQLVAQGKITHVITQNIDNLHQQSGVDAAKIIELHGNGTYATCLDCGLRHELAPNREPVTWHRRCSKP
;
A
#
# COMPACT_ATOMS: atom_id res chain seq x y z
N ALA A 1 -1.83 6.83 -11.29
CA ALA A 1 -2.65 7.57 -10.33
C ALA A 1 -4.03 7.73 -10.95
N GLY A 2 -5.09 7.85 -10.24
CA GLY A 2 -6.44 8.08 -10.74
C GLY A 2 -7.27 6.82 -11.04
N ARG A 3 -6.69 5.68 -11.34
CA ARG A 3 -7.46 4.46 -11.64
C ARG A 3 -8.23 3.91 -10.44
N SER A 4 -7.69 4.04 -9.25
CA SER A 4 -8.31 3.56 -8.01
C SER A 4 -9.38 4.50 -7.46
N THR A 5 -9.53 5.72 -7.98
CA THR A 5 -10.60 6.66 -7.59
C THR A 5 -11.99 6.12 -7.93
N GLU A 6 -12.14 5.37 -9.03
CA GLU A 6 -13.38 4.65 -9.36
C GLU A 6 -13.72 3.52 -8.37
N SER A 7 -12.77 3.13 -7.53
CA SER A 7 -12.94 2.16 -6.44
C SER A 7 -13.24 2.83 -5.09
N GLY A 8 -13.45 4.16 -5.06
CA GLY A 8 -13.70 4.93 -3.84
C GLY A 8 -12.44 5.33 -3.07
N ILE A 9 -11.24 5.06 -3.60
CA ILE A 9 -9.99 5.46 -2.95
C ILE A 9 -9.77 6.97 -3.18
N PRO A 10 -9.45 7.75 -2.13
CA PRO A 10 -9.19 9.17 -2.26
C PRO A 10 -8.04 9.46 -3.24
N ASP A 11 -8.16 10.53 -3.98
CA ASP A 11 -7.03 11.01 -4.78
C ASP A 11 -5.97 11.64 -3.88
N PHE A 12 -4.75 11.17 -4.01
CA PHE A 12 -3.63 11.63 -3.18
C PHE A 12 -2.89 12.85 -3.77
N ARG A 13 -2.88 13.01 -5.09
CA ARG A 13 -1.96 13.92 -5.79
C ARG A 13 -2.60 15.10 -6.50
N SER A 14 -3.88 15.01 -6.88
CA SER A 14 -4.57 16.11 -7.57
C SER A 14 -4.80 17.32 -6.66
N PRO A 15 -5.08 18.50 -7.21
CA PRO A 15 -5.47 19.66 -6.42
C PRO A 15 -6.63 19.32 -5.46
N GLY A 16 -6.43 19.53 -4.15
CA GLY A 16 -7.36 19.11 -3.11
C GLY A 16 -7.20 17.68 -2.61
N GLY A 17 -6.26 16.90 -3.17
CA GLY A 17 -5.95 15.54 -2.74
C GLY A 17 -5.29 15.47 -1.35
N VAL A 18 -5.07 14.25 -0.87
CA VAL A 18 -4.56 14.00 0.50
C VAL A 18 -3.24 14.74 0.77
N TRP A 19 -2.31 14.77 -0.19
CA TRP A 19 -1.00 15.42 -0.04
C TRP A 19 -1.04 16.95 -0.01
N THR A 20 -2.15 17.56 -0.39
CA THR A 20 -2.33 19.02 -0.21
C THR A 20 -2.63 19.39 1.24
N ARG A 21 -3.14 18.43 2.02
CA ARG A 21 -3.48 18.60 3.44
C ARG A 21 -2.47 18.00 4.39
N MET A 22 -1.73 16.98 3.96
CA MET A 22 -0.72 16.29 4.76
C MET A 22 0.57 16.12 3.94
N GLN A 23 1.67 16.77 4.35
CA GLN A 23 2.96 16.53 3.71
C GLN A 23 3.44 15.10 3.98
N PRO A 24 3.95 14.37 2.96
CA PRO A 24 4.49 13.05 3.16
C PRO A 24 5.65 13.06 4.15
N ILE A 25 5.71 12.06 5.03
CA ILE A 25 6.87 11.81 5.88
C ILE A 25 7.92 11.13 5.01
N MET A 26 9.07 11.76 4.87
CA MET A 26 10.17 11.20 4.08
C MET A 26 10.78 10.00 4.80
N PHE A 27 11.28 9.03 4.04
CA PHE A 27 11.85 7.80 4.61
C PHE A 27 13.02 8.07 5.58
N GLN A 28 13.84 9.06 5.28
CA GLN A 28 14.94 9.48 6.17
C GLN A 28 14.43 10.00 7.51
N ASP A 29 13.36 10.80 7.51
CA ASP A 29 12.74 11.31 8.73
C ASP A 29 12.11 10.18 9.55
N PHE A 30 11.47 9.22 8.87
CA PHE A 30 10.92 8.01 9.48
C PHE A 30 12.01 7.20 10.20
N LEU A 31 13.18 7.04 9.59
CA LEU A 31 14.31 6.33 10.22
C LEU A 31 14.90 7.10 11.41
N ALA A 32 15.04 8.42 11.28
CA ALA A 32 15.73 9.26 12.26
C ALA A 32 14.93 9.54 13.53
N SER A 33 13.56 9.58 13.44
CA SER A 33 12.71 10.07 14.52
C SER A 33 11.62 9.09 14.92
N GLU A 34 11.55 8.77 16.21
CA GLU A 34 10.46 7.95 16.77
C GLU A 34 9.10 8.65 16.63
N GLU A 35 9.05 9.97 16.82
CA GLU A 35 7.85 10.77 16.66
C GLU A 35 7.32 10.67 15.23
N LYS A 36 8.21 10.77 14.22
CA LYS A 36 7.83 10.62 12.81
C LYS A 36 7.34 9.21 12.49
N ARG A 37 7.89 8.17 13.10
CA ARG A 37 7.38 6.79 12.97
C ARG A 37 5.98 6.65 13.54
N ILE A 38 5.74 7.19 14.74
CA ILE A 38 4.41 7.17 15.38
C ILE A 38 3.38 7.89 14.49
N GLU A 39 3.75 9.07 13.99
CA GLU A 39 2.87 9.84 13.10
C GLU A 39 2.60 9.11 11.78
N ALA A 40 3.62 8.47 11.18
CA ALA A 40 3.45 7.65 9.98
C ALA A 40 2.48 6.48 10.23
N CYS A 41 2.57 5.82 11.38
CA CYS A 41 1.66 4.74 11.75
C CYS A 41 0.22 5.24 11.94
N ARG A 42 0.03 6.38 12.60
CA ARG A 42 -1.32 6.99 12.76
C ARG A 42 -1.95 7.31 11.40
N ARG A 43 -1.18 7.91 10.49
CA ARG A 43 -1.64 8.21 9.13
C ARG A 43 -1.94 6.95 8.35
N LYS A 44 -1.12 5.91 8.48
CA LYS A 44 -1.36 4.60 7.86
C LYS A 44 -2.70 4.01 8.29
N ILE A 45 -2.99 4.01 9.58
CA ILE A 45 -4.26 3.50 10.12
C ILE A 45 -5.45 4.29 9.56
N ALA A 46 -5.36 5.62 9.50
CA ALA A 46 -6.41 6.46 8.93
C ALA A 46 -6.64 6.16 7.43
N VAL A 47 -5.56 6.03 6.65
CA VAL A 47 -5.62 5.68 5.23
C VAL A 47 -6.20 4.27 5.04
N ASP A 48 -5.81 3.30 5.86
CA ASP A 48 -6.33 1.93 5.78
C ASP A 48 -7.84 1.87 6.06
N ALA A 49 -8.34 2.68 6.99
CA ALA A 49 -9.77 2.78 7.26
C ALA A 49 -10.55 3.32 6.05
N GLU A 50 -9.97 4.26 5.30
CA GLU A 50 -10.58 4.80 4.07
C GLU A 50 -10.50 3.82 2.89
N ILE A 51 -9.38 3.07 2.77
CA ILE A 51 -9.13 2.16 1.65
C ILE A 51 -9.76 0.77 1.87
N GLY A 52 -9.97 0.36 3.12
CA GLY A 52 -10.30 -1.01 3.51
C GLY A 52 -11.59 -1.58 2.91
N GLY A 53 -12.49 -0.75 2.40
CA GLY A 53 -13.71 -1.16 1.69
C GLY A 53 -13.61 -1.13 0.16
N ALA A 54 -12.48 -0.69 -0.40
CA ALA A 54 -12.32 -0.54 -1.84
C ALA A 54 -12.31 -1.89 -2.55
N GLN A 55 -12.98 -1.94 -3.70
CA GLN A 55 -13.05 -3.15 -4.53
C GLN A 55 -12.43 -2.90 -5.91
N PRO A 56 -11.86 -3.93 -6.54
CA PRO A 56 -11.35 -3.81 -7.90
C PRO A 56 -12.43 -3.31 -8.87
N ASN A 57 -12.17 -2.20 -9.54
CA ASN A 57 -13.04 -1.64 -10.56
C ASN A 57 -12.86 -2.34 -11.93
N LYS A 58 -13.62 -1.89 -12.94
CA LYS A 58 -13.58 -2.45 -14.30
C LYS A 58 -12.17 -2.42 -14.91
N GLY A 59 -11.38 -1.38 -14.63
CA GLY A 59 -10.01 -1.25 -15.11
C GLY A 59 -9.06 -2.30 -14.52
N HIS A 60 -9.17 -2.59 -13.22
CA HIS A 60 -8.39 -3.66 -12.58
C HIS A 60 -8.74 -5.04 -13.16
N LYS A 61 -10.03 -5.31 -13.34
CA LYS A 61 -10.52 -6.58 -13.93
C LYS A 61 -10.07 -6.75 -15.37
N ALA A 62 -10.11 -5.68 -16.19
CA ALA A 62 -9.63 -5.72 -17.56
C ALA A 62 -8.11 -6.03 -17.63
N ILE A 63 -7.31 -5.43 -16.77
CA ILE A 63 -5.86 -5.75 -16.67
C ILE A 63 -5.67 -7.21 -16.29
N ALA A 64 -6.39 -7.72 -15.29
CA ALA A 64 -6.30 -9.12 -14.88
C ALA A 64 -6.61 -10.08 -16.03
N GLN A 65 -7.65 -9.79 -16.84
CA GLN A 65 -7.98 -10.57 -18.04
C GLN A 65 -6.86 -10.54 -19.07
N LEU A 66 -6.25 -9.37 -19.33
CA LEU A 66 -5.17 -9.25 -20.30
C LEU A 66 -3.90 -9.98 -19.84
N VAL A 67 -3.63 -9.98 -18.54
CA VAL A 67 -2.52 -10.77 -17.94
C VAL A 67 -2.81 -12.26 -18.07
N ALA A 68 -4.03 -12.71 -17.80
CA ALA A 68 -4.44 -14.12 -17.95
C ALA A 68 -4.35 -14.61 -19.39
N GLN A 69 -4.64 -13.73 -20.37
CA GLN A 69 -4.52 -14.01 -21.80
C GLN A 69 -3.07 -13.94 -22.32
N GLY A 70 -2.08 -13.64 -21.47
CA GLY A 70 -0.68 -13.47 -21.88
C GLY A 70 -0.38 -12.19 -22.69
N LYS A 71 -1.34 -11.29 -22.83
CA LYS A 71 -1.17 -10.01 -23.57
C LYS A 71 -0.40 -8.96 -22.77
N ILE A 72 -0.39 -9.08 -21.44
CA ILE A 72 0.40 -8.28 -20.51
C ILE A 72 1.25 -9.23 -19.70
N THR A 73 2.55 -9.02 -19.69
CA THR A 73 3.51 -9.86 -18.93
C THR A 73 3.55 -9.49 -17.46
N HIS A 74 3.60 -8.19 -17.15
CA HIS A 74 3.71 -7.67 -15.79
C HIS A 74 2.90 -6.38 -15.63
N VAL A 75 2.45 -6.14 -14.40
CA VAL A 75 1.83 -4.89 -13.98
C VAL A 75 2.81 -4.15 -13.08
N ILE A 76 3.22 -2.94 -13.47
CA ILE A 76 4.05 -2.06 -12.65
C ILE A 76 3.13 -1.02 -12.01
N THR A 77 3.10 -0.95 -10.69
CA THR A 77 2.21 -0.04 -9.96
C THR A 77 2.94 0.79 -8.91
N GLN A 78 2.50 2.02 -8.72
CA GLN A 78 2.85 2.88 -7.59
C GLN A 78 1.77 2.86 -6.50
N ASN A 79 0.63 2.23 -6.77
CA ASN A 79 -0.46 2.12 -5.81
C ASN A 79 -0.14 1.07 -4.76
N ILE A 80 -0.56 1.35 -3.52
CA ILE A 80 -0.37 0.48 -2.36
C ILE A 80 -1.66 -0.23 -1.93
N ASP A 81 -2.72 -0.13 -2.75
CA ASP A 81 -4.11 -0.49 -2.42
C ASP A 81 -4.44 -1.99 -2.56
N ASN A 82 -3.51 -2.80 -3.06
CA ASN A 82 -3.68 -4.24 -3.27
C ASN A 82 -4.79 -4.64 -4.27
N LEU A 83 -5.35 -3.69 -5.03
CA LEU A 83 -6.50 -3.98 -5.90
C LEU A 83 -6.14 -4.80 -7.14
N HIS A 84 -4.89 -4.76 -7.61
CA HIS A 84 -4.44 -5.64 -8.69
C HIS A 84 -4.44 -7.11 -8.26
N GLN A 85 -3.92 -7.43 -7.07
CA GLN A 85 -3.95 -8.77 -6.50
C GLN A 85 -5.39 -9.25 -6.29
N GLN A 86 -6.22 -8.40 -5.70
CA GLN A 86 -7.65 -8.70 -5.48
C GLN A 86 -8.43 -8.89 -6.79
N SER A 87 -7.99 -8.30 -7.89
CA SER A 87 -8.62 -8.50 -9.20
C SER A 87 -8.24 -9.81 -9.89
N GLY A 88 -7.32 -10.60 -9.28
CA GLY A 88 -6.88 -11.89 -9.79
C GLY A 88 -5.57 -11.86 -10.58
N VAL A 89 -4.82 -10.77 -10.54
CA VAL A 89 -3.45 -10.75 -11.08
C VAL A 89 -2.54 -11.53 -10.14
N ASP A 90 -1.78 -12.49 -10.68
CA ASP A 90 -0.77 -13.22 -9.92
C ASP A 90 0.27 -12.26 -9.33
N ALA A 91 0.55 -12.41 -8.04
CA ALA A 91 1.50 -11.56 -7.31
C ALA A 91 2.91 -11.58 -7.95
N ALA A 92 3.32 -12.70 -8.54
CA ALA A 92 4.60 -12.80 -9.26
C ALA A 92 4.67 -11.92 -10.52
N LYS A 93 3.53 -11.45 -11.02
CA LYS A 93 3.43 -10.55 -12.18
C LYS A 93 3.19 -9.09 -11.80
N ILE A 94 3.23 -8.77 -10.51
CA ILE A 94 3.03 -7.40 -10.02
C ILE A 94 4.34 -6.85 -9.47
N ILE A 95 4.77 -5.70 -9.97
CA ILE A 95 5.93 -4.96 -9.51
C ILE A 95 5.45 -3.73 -8.76
N GLU A 96 5.62 -3.75 -7.43
CA GLU A 96 5.16 -2.69 -6.52
C GLU A 96 6.31 -1.71 -6.25
N LEU A 97 6.29 -0.55 -6.90
CA LEU A 97 7.36 0.45 -6.76
C LEU A 97 7.39 1.14 -5.39
N HIS A 98 6.24 1.20 -4.71
CA HIS A 98 6.09 1.83 -3.39
C HIS A 98 5.70 0.84 -2.29
N GLY A 99 5.83 -0.47 -2.56
CA GLY A 99 5.34 -1.52 -1.68
C GLY A 99 3.81 -1.65 -1.70
N ASN A 100 3.25 -2.23 -0.64
CA ASN A 100 1.83 -2.53 -0.54
C ASN A 100 1.34 -2.23 0.88
N GLY A 101 0.11 -1.78 1.04
CA GLY A 101 -0.49 -1.44 2.32
C GLY A 101 -0.80 -2.64 3.22
N THR A 102 -0.74 -3.88 2.71
CA THR A 102 -1.12 -5.08 3.45
C THR A 102 0.00 -5.74 4.24
N TYR A 103 1.24 -5.29 4.07
CA TYR A 103 2.38 -5.84 4.78
C TYR A 103 3.43 -4.79 5.17
N ALA A 104 4.27 -5.13 6.12
CA ALA A 104 5.48 -4.40 6.48
C ALA A 104 6.69 -5.33 6.37
N THR A 105 7.84 -4.76 5.99
CA THR A 105 9.10 -5.49 5.90
C THR A 105 10.07 -4.96 6.94
N CYS A 106 10.66 -5.86 7.73
CA CYS A 106 11.71 -5.48 8.67
C CYS A 106 12.94 -4.96 7.90
N LEU A 107 13.42 -3.78 8.27
CA LEU A 107 14.57 -3.16 7.59
C LEU A 107 15.89 -3.87 7.89
N ASP A 108 15.99 -4.56 9.03
CA ASP A 108 17.23 -5.23 9.44
C ASP A 108 17.39 -6.63 8.80
N CYS A 109 16.29 -7.41 8.73
CA CYS A 109 16.37 -8.80 8.29
C CYS A 109 15.54 -9.13 7.06
N GLY A 110 14.77 -8.19 6.52
CA GLY A 110 13.90 -8.40 5.36
C GLY A 110 12.65 -9.25 5.63
N LEU A 111 12.39 -9.66 6.89
CA LEU A 111 11.22 -10.47 7.20
C LEU A 111 9.94 -9.68 6.93
N ARG A 112 9.04 -10.27 6.18
CA ARG A 112 7.71 -9.72 5.87
C ARG A 112 6.71 -10.07 6.97
N HIS A 113 5.97 -9.07 7.41
CA HIS A 113 4.90 -9.17 8.38
C HIS A 113 3.58 -8.75 7.73
N GLU A 114 2.61 -9.65 7.67
CA GLU A 114 1.27 -9.32 7.16
C GLU A 114 0.55 -8.42 8.16
N LEU A 115 -0.05 -7.34 7.64
CA LEU A 115 -0.83 -6.40 8.43
C LEU A 115 -2.31 -6.79 8.32
N ALA A 116 -2.90 -7.27 9.43
CA ALA A 116 -4.33 -7.54 9.45
C ALA A 116 -5.13 -6.22 9.40
N PRO A 117 -6.19 -6.12 8.58
CA PRO A 117 -7.14 -5.03 8.69
C PRO A 117 -7.75 -5.06 10.11
N ASN A 118 -7.86 -3.91 10.76
CA ASN A 118 -8.41 -3.73 12.12
C ASN A 118 -7.52 -4.18 13.31
N ARG A 119 -6.23 -4.36 13.14
CA ARG A 119 -5.34 -4.49 14.31
C ARG A 119 -5.07 -3.15 14.96
N GLU A 120 -5.13 -3.14 16.29
CA GLU A 120 -4.50 -2.09 17.10
C GLU A 120 -3.05 -1.86 16.64
N PRO A 121 -2.53 -0.63 16.80
CA PRO A 121 -1.19 -0.30 16.36
C PRO A 121 -0.23 -1.38 16.86
N VAL A 122 0.34 -2.14 15.94
CA VAL A 122 1.37 -3.13 16.24
C VAL A 122 2.44 -2.36 17.00
N THR A 123 2.66 -2.73 18.25
CA THR A 123 3.84 -2.27 18.98
C THR A 123 5.03 -2.73 18.16
N TRP A 124 5.59 -1.79 17.40
CA TRP A 124 6.76 -2.03 16.57
C TRP A 124 7.89 -2.42 17.53
N HIS A 125 8.14 -3.70 17.65
CA HIS A 125 9.23 -4.18 18.50
C HIS A 125 10.53 -3.61 17.97
N ARG A 126 11.27 -2.94 18.84
CA ARG A 126 12.58 -2.34 18.54
C ARG A 126 13.64 -3.38 18.13
N ARG A 127 13.32 -4.67 18.15
CA ARG A 127 14.24 -5.75 17.78
C ARG A 127 13.54 -6.74 16.88
N CYS A 128 14.15 -6.98 15.73
CA CYS A 128 13.81 -8.12 14.92
C CYS A 128 14.06 -9.39 15.76
N SER A 129 12.98 -10.09 16.13
CA SER A 129 13.10 -11.40 16.76
C SER A 129 13.38 -12.42 15.65
N LYS A 130 14.60 -12.38 15.09
CA LYS A 130 15.14 -13.58 14.47
C LYS A 130 15.47 -14.57 15.59
N PRO A 131 15.00 -15.85 15.48
CA PRO A 131 15.56 -16.89 16.32
C PRO A 131 17.06 -17.06 16.05
#